data_d497ee48c1b17391f49833a53dcfbc43
#
_entry.id   d497ee48c1b17391f49833a53dcfbc43
#
_cell.length_a   1.000
_cell.length_b   1.000
_cell.length_c   1.000
_cell.angle_alpha   90.00
_cell.angle_beta   90.00
_cell.angle_gamma   90.00
#
_symmetry.space_group_name_H-M   'P 1'
#
loop_
_entity.id
_entity.type
_entity.pdbx_description
1 polymer ?
#
loop_
_entity_poly.entity_id
_entity_poly.type
_entity_poly.pdbx_seq_one_letter_code
_entity_poly.pdbx_strand_id
1 'polypeptide(L)'
;MQYKDRLDQAEARFNELNAKMSDQAVTNDPQQYRKISKARSELEETVGKYADWKRADKELREARLLLEEADPDMRQMAELEVARLTPELAQIEQELQVLLLPKDPNDEKNVIIEIRKGAGGDEASLFAGEVFRMYTRYAEEHGWKVEVTSLSESSVGGLSEVIAMVSGRKVYSRLKYESGVHRVQRVPQTETQGRVHTSTITVVVMPEADEVDVQIDAKDLRIDTFCSSGPGGQSVNTTYSAVRITHLPTNTVVSCQDEKSQIKNRSKAMQVLRSRLYQMELDRQNEAIGAERRSLVKTGDRSEKIRTYNFPQNRITDHRIGLTLHQLDLTMEGRLQPVIDALTSYYQAERLRDPGEAA
;
A
#
# COMPACT_ATOMS: atom_id res chain seq x y z
N MET A 1 11.67 28.59 -6.08
CA MET A 1 10.90 27.34 -5.98
C MET A 1 10.69 26.75 -7.36
N GLN A 2 11.27 25.57 -7.61
CA GLN A 2 11.30 24.92 -8.95
C GLN A 2 9.96 24.27 -9.37
N TYR A 3 9.03 24.05 -8.42
CA TYR A 3 7.75 23.33 -8.65
C TYR A 3 6.52 24.18 -8.44
N LYS A 4 6.66 25.51 -8.54
CA LYS A 4 5.56 26.44 -8.33
C LYS A 4 4.38 26.16 -9.29
N ASP A 5 4.69 25.89 -10.55
CA ASP A 5 3.67 25.60 -11.57
C ASP A 5 2.84 24.33 -11.22
N ARG A 6 3.48 23.31 -10.61
CA ARG A 6 2.78 22.10 -10.18
C ARG A 6 1.87 22.36 -8.97
N LEU A 7 2.29 23.23 -8.06
CA LEU A 7 1.50 23.65 -6.91
C LEU A 7 0.31 24.53 -7.33
N ASP A 8 0.51 25.44 -8.27
CA ASP A 8 -0.56 26.27 -8.84
C ASP A 8 -1.60 25.39 -9.56
N GLN A 9 -1.17 24.36 -10.30
CA GLN A 9 -2.06 23.37 -10.91
C GLN A 9 -2.83 22.56 -9.86
N ALA A 10 -2.17 22.14 -8.77
CA ALA A 10 -2.80 21.40 -7.67
C ALA A 10 -3.89 22.25 -6.99
N GLU A 11 -3.61 23.53 -6.74
CA GLU A 11 -4.57 24.48 -6.17
C GLU A 11 -5.76 24.73 -7.11
N ALA A 12 -5.50 24.94 -8.40
CA ALA A 12 -6.56 25.09 -9.41
C ALA A 12 -7.46 23.84 -9.45
N ARG A 13 -6.84 22.66 -9.42
CA ARG A 13 -7.57 21.38 -9.40
C ARG A 13 -8.40 21.19 -8.12
N PHE A 14 -7.86 21.56 -6.97
CA PHE A 14 -8.58 21.54 -5.69
C PHE A 14 -9.81 22.44 -5.73
N ASN A 15 -9.67 23.65 -6.26
CA ASN A 15 -10.78 24.61 -6.40
C ASN A 15 -11.85 24.08 -7.38
N GLU A 16 -11.45 23.46 -8.49
CA GLU A 16 -12.37 22.79 -9.42
C GLU A 16 -13.16 21.67 -8.74
N LEU A 17 -12.48 20.83 -7.94
CA LEU A 17 -13.13 19.74 -7.20
C LEU A 17 -14.10 20.29 -6.14
N ASN A 18 -13.74 21.36 -5.44
CA ASN A 18 -14.64 22.03 -4.50
C ASN A 18 -15.91 22.56 -5.21
N ALA A 19 -15.75 23.18 -6.37
CA ALA A 19 -16.89 23.65 -7.17
C ALA A 19 -17.79 22.50 -7.62
N LYS A 20 -17.19 21.37 -8.07
CA LYS A 20 -17.94 20.17 -8.44
C LYS A 20 -18.69 19.52 -7.28
N MET A 21 -18.16 19.57 -6.06
CA MET A 21 -18.85 19.05 -4.87
C MET A 21 -20.09 19.88 -4.50
N SER A 22 -20.15 21.14 -4.91
CA SER A 22 -21.30 22.02 -4.72
C SER A 22 -22.36 21.85 -5.80
N ASP A 23 -22.10 21.08 -6.86
CA ASP A 23 -23.05 20.82 -7.95
C ASP A 23 -24.08 19.77 -7.50
N GLN A 24 -25.36 20.11 -7.68
CA GLN A 24 -26.48 19.25 -7.31
C GLN A 24 -26.51 17.93 -8.09
N ALA A 25 -26.00 17.92 -9.32
CA ALA A 25 -25.88 16.69 -10.12
C ALA A 25 -24.89 15.68 -9.50
N VAL A 26 -23.77 16.16 -8.96
CA VAL A 26 -22.76 15.33 -8.30
C VAL A 26 -23.23 14.86 -6.91
N THR A 27 -23.93 15.74 -6.18
CA THR A 27 -24.45 15.42 -4.83
C THR A 27 -25.50 14.29 -4.88
N ASN A 28 -26.23 14.16 -5.99
CA ASN A 28 -27.23 13.12 -6.21
C ASN A 28 -26.64 11.76 -6.63
N ASP A 29 -25.35 11.71 -7.01
CA ASP A 29 -24.66 10.46 -7.35
C ASP A 29 -23.62 10.11 -6.28
N PRO A 30 -23.91 9.12 -5.38
CA PRO A 30 -23.01 8.75 -4.29
C PRO A 30 -21.65 8.21 -4.75
N GLN A 31 -21.57 7.62 -5.94
CA GLN A 31 -20.31 7.09 -6.45
C GLN A 31 -19.42 8.22 -6.97
N GLN A 32 -19.97 9.15 -7.74
CA GLN A 32 -19.23 10.33 -8.20
C GLN A 32 -18.82 11.22 -7.03
N TYR A 33 -19.71 11.44 -6.08
CA TYR A 33 -19.41 12.22 -4.88
C TYR A 33 -18.22 11.64 -4.09
N ARG A 34 -18.19 10.32 -3.87
CA ARG A 34 -17.07 9.64 -3.19
C ARG A 34 -15.75 9.80 -3.95
N LYS A 35 -15.76 9.67 -5.29
CA LYS A 35 -14.57 9.86 -6.12
C LYS A 35 -14.02 11.28 -6.01
N ILE A 36 -14.89 12.28 -6.12
CA ILE A 36 -14.51 13.69 -6.05
C ILE A 36 -14.04 14.07 -4.65
N SER A 37 -14.73 13.59 -3.60
CA SER A 37 -14.35 13.81 -2.21
C SER A 37 -12.98 13.21 -1.88
N LYS A 38 -12.69 12.00 -2.38
CA LYS A 38 -11.37 11.36 -2.22
C LYS A 38 -10.28 12.17 -2.92
N ALA A 39 -10.50 12.52 -4.20
CA ALA A 39 -9.53 13.31 -4.97
C ALA A 39 -9.27 14.70 -4.35
N ARG A 40 -10.30 15.34 -3.77
CA ARG A 40 -10.15 16.57 -3.02
C ARG A 40 -9.32 16.40 -1.76
N SER A 41 -9.63 15.37 -0.96
CA SER A 41 -8.91 15.07 0.29
C SER A 41 -7.43 14.77 0.05
N GLU A 42 -7.07 14.16 -1.08
CA GLU A 42 -5.68 13.90 -1.47
C GLU A 42 -4.86 15.17 -1.72
N LEU A 43 -5.51 16.26 -2.15
CA LEU A 43 -4.90 17.56 -2.44
C LEU A 43 -4.95 18.53 -1.26
N GLU A 44 -5.83 18.31 -0.28
CA GLU A 44 -6.11 19.22 0.83
C GLU A 44 -4.86 19.60 1.64
N GLU A 45 -4.04 18.62 1.97
CA GLU A 45 -2.80 18.82 2.72
C GLU A 45 -1.77 19.63 1.91
N THR A 46 -1.61 19.31 0.63
CA THR A 46 -0.68 20.02 -0.27
C THR A 46 -1.11 21.48 -0.48
N VAL A 47 -2.41 21.73 -0.70
CA VAL A 47 -2.94 23.08 -0.92
C VAL A 47 -2.89 23.91 0.37
N GLY A 48 -3.17 23.27 1.53
CA GLY A 48 -3.05 23.92 2.84
C GLY A 48 -1.62 24.41 3.10
N LYS A 49 -0.64 23.53 2.93
CA LYS A 49 0.79 23.91 3.07
C LYS A 49 1.25 24.92 2.03
N TYR A 50 0.70 24.89 0.82
CA TYR A 50 1.00 25.90 -0.20
C TYR A 50 0.42 27.28 0.16
N ALA A 51 -0.74 27.31 0.80
CA ALA A 51 -1.31 28.57 1.32
C ALA A 51 -0.43 29.15 2.45
N ASP A 52 0.11 28.29 3.36
CA ASP A 52 1.05 28.70 4.39
C ASP A 52 2.34 29.25 3.78
N TRP A 53 2.86 28.60 2.74
CA TRP A 53 4.03 29.09 2.01
C TRP A 53 3.79 30.48 1.40
N LYS A 54 2.64 30.68 0.72
CA LYS A 54 2.29 31.96 0.12
C LYS A 54 2.21 33.09 1.17
N ARG A 55 1.66 32.78 2.35
CA ARG A 55 1.58 33.71 3.47
C ARG A 55 2.97 34.08 3.97
N ALA A 56 3.79 33.09 4.28
CA ALA A 56 5.16 33.30 4.78
C ALA A 56 6.04 34.03 3.76
N ASP A 57 5.93 33.72 2.46
CA ASP A 57 6.66 34.40 1.38
C ASP A 57 6.23 35.88 1.25
N LYS A 58 4.94 36.15 1.40
CA LYS A 58 4.41 37.52 1.40
C LYS A 58 4.94 38.31 2.61
N GLU A 59 4.84 37.74 3.81
CA GLU A 59 5.34 38.36 5.06
C GLU A 59 6.86 38.61 4.97
N LEU A 60 7.64 37.66 4.45
CA LEU A 60 9.07 37.81 4.25
C LEU A 60 9.41 38.94 3.26
N ARG A 61 8.64 39.09 2.18
CA ARG A 61 8.83 40.20 1.24
C ARG A 61 8.51 41.55 1.88
N GLU A 62 7.43 41.62 2.65
CA GLU A 62 7.03 42.84 3.38
C GLU A 62 8.09 43.21 4.43
N ALA A 63 8.58 42.22 5.21
CA ALA A 63 9.66 42.44 6.17
C ALA A 63 10.96 42.92 5.49
N ARG A 64 11.31 42.39 4.31
CA ARG A 64 12.49 42.86 3.56
C ARG A 64 12.35 44.29 3.05
N LEU A 65 11.17 44.73 2.67
CA LEU A 65 10.92 46.13 2.30
C LEU A 65 11.09 47.08 3.50
N LEU A 66 10.65 46.67 4.69
CA LEU A 66 10.85 47.43 5.94
C LEU A 66 12.31 47.58 6.33
N LEU A 67 13.22 46.73 5.89
CA LEU A 67 14.67 46.89 6.11
C LEU A 67 15.23 48.12 5.38
N GLU A 68 14.59 48.58 4.33
CA GLU A 68 15.01 49.76 3.56
C GLU A 68 14.51 51.07 4.19
N GLU A 69 13.64 51.02 5.20
CA GLU A 69 13.14 52.22 5.89
C GLU A 69 14.19 52.89 6.77
N ALA A 70 14.01 54.19 6.98
CA ALA A 70 14.94 55.03 7.69
C ALA A 70 14.87 54.90 9.23
N ASP A 71 13.73 54.41 9.76
CA ASP A 71 13.49 54.22 11.20
C ASP A 71 14.29 53.04 11.75
N PRO A 72 15.21 53.27 12.74
CA PRO A 72 16.02 52.19 13.34
C PRO A 72 15.20 51.11 14.06
N ASP A 73 14.11 51.48 14.73
CA ASP A 73 13.26 50.53 15.48
C ASP A 73 12.50 49.60 14.53
N MET A 74 11.95 50.17 13.45
CA MET A 74 11.31 49.40 12.40
C MET A 74 12.27 48.44 11.70
N ARG A 75 13.52 48.89 11.46
CA ARG A 75 14.57 48.05 10.87
C ARG A 75 14.93 46.85 11.76
N GLN A 76 15.10 47.09 13.07
CA GLN A 76 15.40 46.03 14.03
C GLN A 76 14.29 45.00 14.12
N MET A 77 13.03 45.41 14.12
CA MET A 77 11.87 44.49 14.06
C MET A 77 11.87 43.69 12.77
N ALA A 78 12.13 44.32 11.63
CA ALA A 78 12.21 43.66 10.34
C ALA A 78 13.34 42.63 10.27
N GLU A 79 14.51 42.89 10.84
CA GLU A 79 15.63 41.94 10.96
C GLU A 79 15.23 40.68 11.73
N LEU A 80 14.56 40.81 12.86
CA LEU A 80 14.08 39.69 13.66
C LEU A 80 13.04 38.85 12.88
N GLU A 81 12.13 39.53 12.18
CA GLU A 81 11.10 38.84 11.39
C GLU A 81 11.70 38.09 10.18
N VAL A 82 12.65 38.68 9.46
CA VAL A 82 13.39 38.01 8.38
C VAL A 82 14.19 36.82 8.91
N ALA A 83 14.81 36.93 10.08
CA ALA A 83 15.55 35.83 10.71
C ALA A 83 14.61 34.67 11.10
N ARG A 84 13.38 34.94 11.50
CA ARG A 84 12.34 33.96 11.83
C ARG A 84 11.76 33.30 10.57
N LEU A 85 11.34 34.10 9.59
CA LEU A 85 10.61 33.61 8.41
C LEU A 85 11.48 32.87 7.40
N THR A 86 12.78 33.18 7.32
CA THR A 86 13.68 32.53 6.36
C THR A 86 13.81 31.00 6.61
N PRO A 87 14.11 30.51 7.84
CA PRO A 87 14.16 29.07 8.11
C PRO A 87 12.77 28.43 8.03
N GLU A 88 11.71 29.13 8.45
CA GLU A 88 10.33 28.65 8.36
C GLU A 88 9.92 28.37 6.92
N LEU A 89 10.21 29.29 6.02
CA LEU A 89 9.92 29.17 4.59
C LEU A 89 10.71 28.01 3.96
N ALA A 90 11.97 27.83 4.33
CA ALA A 90 12.79 26.72 3.88
C ALA A 90 12.22 25.36 4.35
N GLN A 91 11.73 25.30 5.58
CA GLN A 91 11.07 24.09 6.10
C GLN A 91 9.77 23.78 5.34
N ILE A 92 8.91 24.77 5.12
CA ILE A 92 7.67 24.61 4.34
C ILE A 92 7.99 24.16 2.91
N GLU A 93 9.05 24.67 2.29
CA GLU A 93 9.49 24.24 0.95
C GLU A 93 9.89 22.77 0.92
N GLN A 94 10.60 22.29 1.93
CA GLN A 94 10.96 20.87 2.05
C GLN A 94 9.72 19.98 2.22
N GLU A 95 8.77 20.39 3.08
CA GLU A 95 7.52 19.68 3.27
C GLU A 95 6.69 19.62 1.97
N LEU A 96 6.61 20.71 1.23
CA LEU A 96 5.94 20.76 -0.07
C LEU A 96 6.61 19.86 -1.12
N GLN A 97 7.94 19.76 -1.13
CA GLN A 97 8.65 18.82 -2.00
C GLN A 97 8.22 17.38 -1.75
N VAL A 98 8.11 17.00 -0.48
CA VAL A 98 7.66 15.66 -0.09
C VAL A 98 6.21 15.41 -0.49
N LEU A 99 5.32 16.41 -0.31
CA LEU A 99 3.90 16.31 -0.67
C LEU A 99 3.64 16.23 -2.18
N LEU A 100 4.59 16.74 -3.00
CA LEU A 100 4.54 16.65 -4.46
C LEU A 100 5.05 15.33 -5.03
N LEU A 101 5.65 14.46 -4.20
CA LEU A 101 6.01 13.12 -4.64
C LEU A 101 4.75 12.34 -5.03
N PRO A 102 4.81 11.52 -6.09
CA PRO A 102 3.69 10.67 -6.45
C PRO A 102 3.34 9.77 -5.26
N LYS A 103 2.11 9.93 -4.76
CA LYS A 103 1.57 9.08 -3.69
C LYS A 103 1.33 7.69 -4.27
N ASP A 104 1.74 6.68 -3.53
CA ASP A 104 1.41 5.29 -3.85
C ASP A 104 -0.12 5.10 -3.72
N PRO A 105 -0.83 4.62 -4.75
CA PRO A 105 -2.27 4.41 -4.68
C PRO A 105 -2.67 3.44 -3.56
N ASN A 106 -1.74 2.61 -3.09
CA ASN A 106 -1.96 1.65 -2.03
C ASN A 106 -1.76 2.24 -0.62
N ASP A 107 -1.21 3.46 -0.48
CA ASP A 107 -0.86 4.06 0.82
C ASP A 107 -2.04 4.13 1.82
N GLU A 108 -3.27 4.26 1.32
CA GLU A 108 -4.49 4.29 2.15
C GLU A 108 -5.11 2.92 2.41
N LYS A 109 -4.59 1.85 1.76
CA LYS A 109 -5.15 0.50 1.89
C LYS A 109 -4.83 -0.12 3.24
N ASN A 110 -5.68 -1.06 3.64
CA ASN A 110 -5.38 -2.02 4.69
C ASN A 110 -4.22 -2.91 4.27
N VAL A 111 -3.65 -3.63 5.23
CA VAL A 111 -2.46 -4.44 5.02
C VAL A 111 -2.69 -5.87 5.45
N ILE A 112 -2.19 -6.81 4.67
CA ILE A 112 -1.99 -8.19 5.09
C ILE A 112 -0.53 -8.34 5.51
N ILE A 113 -0.31 -8.62 6.81
CA ILE A 113 1.00 -8.95 7.37
C ILE A 113 1.10 -10.47 7.45
N GLU A 114 2.16 -11.00 6.87
CA GLU A 114 2.52 -12.39 6.98
C GLU A 114 3.91 -12.51 7.61
N ILE A 115 4.02 -13.29 8.67
CA ILE A 115 5.28 -13.58 9.35
C ILE A 115 5.48 -15.09 9.35
N ARG A 116 6.62 -15.54 8.84
CA ARG A 116 7.01 -16.95 8.82
C ARG A 116 8.36 -17.14 9.48
N LYS A 117 8.52 -18.27 10.19
CA LYS A 117 9.83 -18.70 10.66
C LYS A 117 10.76 -18.97 9.47
N GLY A 118 12.00 -18.50 9.58
CA GLY A 118 13.08 -18.79 8.65
C GLY A 118 14.08 -19.79 9.24
N ALA A 119 15.37 -19.53 9.05
CA ALA A 119 16.43 -20.34 9.60
C ALA A 119 16.57 -20.13 11.12
N GLY A 120 16.62 -21.21 11.91
CA GLY A 120 16.82 -21.15 13.36
C GLY A 120 15.89 -22.03 14.20
N GLY A 121 15.03 -22.83 13.54
CA GLY A 121 14.17 -23.81 14.23
C GLY A 121 13.20 -23.18 15.22
N ASP A 122 13.21 -23.65 16.46
CA ASP A 122 12.30 -23.22 17.53
C ASP A 122 12.51 -21.76 17.92
N GLU A 123 13.75 -21.29 17.95
CA GLU A 123 14.07 -19.90 18.24
C GLU A 123 13.47 -18.95 17.20
N ALA A 124 13.47 -19.31 15.92
CA ALA A 124 12.84 -18.53 14.88
C ALA A 124 11.31 -18.45 15.09
N SER A 125 10.68 -19.53 15.58
CA SER A 125 9.24 -19.51 15.85
C SER A 125 8.87 -18.67 17.08
N LEU A 126 9.68 -18.66 18.13
CA LEU A 126 9.49 -17.79 19.29
C LEU A 126 9.65 -16.32 18.88
N PHE A 127 10.69 -16.03 18.11
CA PHE A 127 10.93 -14.67 17.62
C PHE A 127 9.81 -14.18 16.69
N ALA A 128 9.23 -15.05 15.84
CA ALA A 128 8.09 -14.72 15.02
C ALA A 128 6.89 -14.26 15.86
N GLY A 129 6.60 -14.94 16.95
CA GLY A 129 5.56 -14.55 17.90
C GLY A 129 5.82 -13.21 18.57
N GLU A 130 7.07 -12.94 18.95
CA GLU A 130 7.45 -11.66 19.56
C GLU A 130 7.33 -10.49 18.56
N VAL A 131 7.76 -10.68 17.32
CA VAL A 131 7.65 -9.65 16.27
C VAL A 131 6.19 -9.43 15.91
N PHE A 132 5.36 -10.48 15.86
CA PHE A 132 3.92 -10.30 15.67
C PHE A 132 3.29 -9.47 16.80
N ARG A 133 3.64 -9.75 18.05
CA ARG A 133 3.20 -8.96 19.21
C ARG A 133 3.66 -7.50 19.11
N MET A 134 4.90 -7.24 18.67
CA MET A 134 5.42 -5.90 18.43
C MET A 134 4.55 -5.13 17.44
N TYR A 135 4.20 -5.72 16.29
CA TYR A 135 3.32 -5.08 15.31
C TYR A 135 1.89 -4.89 15.83
N THR A 136 1.37 -5.84 16.61
CA THR A 136 0.03 -5.71 17.22
C THR A 136 -0.01 -4.53 18.17
N ARG A 137 0.99 -4.36 19.04
CA ARG A 137 1.06 -3.20 19.96
C ARG A 137 1.22 -1.88 19.20
N TYR A 138 2.05 -1.89 18.16
CA TYR A 138 2.18 -0.70 17.29
C TYR A 138 0.84 -0.34 16.63
N ALA A 139 0.10 -1.32 16.17
CA ALA A 139 -1.24 -1.14 15.60
C ALA A 139 -2.23 -0.57 16.63
N GLU A 140 -2.24 -1.11 17.85
CA GLU A 140 -3.08 -0.63 18.96
C GLU A 140 -2.79 0.84 19.31
N GLU A 141 -1.52 1.23 19.35
CA GLU A 141 -1.09 2.62 19.62
C GLU A 141 -1.62 3.61 18.57
N HIS A 142 -1.80 3.12 17.33
CA HIS A 142 -2.33 3.92 16.21
C HIS A 142 -3.85 3.79 16.01
N GLY A 143 -4.54 3.05 16.89
CA GLY A 143 -5.97 2.80 16.77
C GLY A 143 -6.35 1.92 15.58
N TRP A 144 -5.42 1.08 15.11
CA TRP A 144 -5.68 0.12 14.04
C TRP A 144 -6.22 -1.19 14.60
N LYS A 145 -7.05 -1.85 13.81
CA LYS A 145 -7.61 -3.15 14.15
C LYS A 145 -6.76 -4.25 13.54
N VAL A 146 -6.37 -5.25 14.33
CA VAL A 146 -5.65 -6.44 13.88
C VAL A 146 -6.57 -7.64 13.95
N GLU A 147 -6.76 -8.33 12.84
CA GLU A 147 -7.55 -9.56 12.72
C GLU A 147 -6.65 -10.69 12.22
N VAL A 148 -6.47 -11.73 13.03
CA VAL A 148 -5.71 -12.92 12.64
C VAL A 148 -6.54 -13.76 11.69
N THR A 149 -6.06 -13.93 10.45
CA THR A 149 -6.72 -14.74 9.41
C THR A 149 -6.26 -16.20 9.47
N SER A 150 -4.96 -16.41 9.71
CA SER A 150 -4.38 -17.74 9.82
C SER A 150 -3.27 -17.75 10.86
N LEU A 151 -3.23 -18.80 11.66
CA LEU A 151 -2.23 -18.99 12.71
C LEU A 151 -1.76 -20.44 12.70
N SER A 152 -0.45 -20.65 12.60
CA SER A 152 0.19 -21.95 12.75
C SER A 152 1.18 -21.90 13.91
N GLU A 153 0.84 -22.55 15.01
CA GLU A 153 1.69 -22.59 16.19
C GLU A 153 2.83 -23.59 16.03
N SER A 154 3.90 -23.37 16.76
CA SER A 154 5.02 -24.31 16.91
C SER A 154 4.87 -25.10 18.22
N SER A 155 5.46 -26.30 18.26
CA SER A 155 5.47 -27.18 19.45
C SER A 155 6.06 -26.55 20.72
N VAL A 156 6.83 -25.46 20.57
CA VAL A 156 7.48 -24.73 21.69
C VAL A 156 6.74 -23.46 22.10
N GLY A 157 5.50 -23.28 21.67
CA GLY A 157 4.70 -22.10 22.01
C GLY A 157 5.00 -20.84 21.17
N GLY A 158 5.81 -20.97 20.11
CA GLY A 158 6.05 -19.90 19.13
C GLY A 158 5.15 -20.04 17.91
N LEU A 159 5.35 -19.16 16.90
CA LEU A 159 4.59 -19.13 15.65
C LEU A 159 5.44 -19.67 14.49
N SER A 160 4.94 -20.69 13.79
CA SER A 160 5.53 -21.14 12.52
C SER A 160 5.14 -20.21 11.38
N GLU A 161 3.89 -19.76 11.39
CA GLU A 161 3.31 -18.82 10.45
C GLU A 161 2.16 -18.05 11.11
N VAL A 162 2.06 -16.77 10.83
CA VAL A 162 0.89 -15.97 11.14
C VAL A 162 0.56 -15.07 9.97
N ILE A 163 -0.72 -15.01 9.60
CA ILE A 163 -1.27 -14.09 8.62
C ILE A 163 -2.35 -13.28 9.31
N ALA A 164 -2.21 -11.97 9.31
CA ALA A 164 -3.15 -11.07 9.93
C ALA A 164 -3.48 -9.88 9.02
N MET A 165 -4.72 -9.44 9.04
CA MET A 165 -5.15 -8.20 8.41
C MET A 165 -5.04 -7.06 9.42
N VAL A 166 -4.42 -5.97 9.02
CA VAL A 166 -4.34 -4.73 9.80
C VAL A 166 -5.14 -3.66 9.08
N SER A 167 -6.21 -3.21 9.70
CA SER A 167 -7.16 -2.25 9.13
C SER A 167 -7.12 -0.93 9.87
N GLY A 168 -7.04 0.17 9.11
CA GLY A 168 -6.99 1.50 9.68
C GLY A 168 -6.56 2.56 8.67
N ARG A 169 -6.27 3.76 9.15
CA ARG A 169 -5.90 4.89 8.31
C ARG A 169 -4.39 4.85 8.00
N LYS A 170 -4.02 4.90 6.72
CA LYS A 170 -2.61 4.97 6.24
C LYS A 170 -1.74 3.81 6.75
N VAL A 171 -2.30 2.60 6.83
CA VAL A 171 -1.57 1.43 7.36
C VAL A 171 -0.45 1.03 6.43
N TYR A 172 -0.75 0.89 5.12
CA TYR A 172 0.26 0.48 4.14
C TYR A 172 1.40 1.49 4.02
N SER A 173 1.10 2.78 4.02
CA SER A 173 2.13 3.83 3.92
C SER A 173 3.19 3.75 5.03
N ARG A 174 2.81 3.26 6.22
CA ARG A 174 3.73 3.10 7.36
C ARG A 174 4.46 1.76 7.37
N LEU A 175 3.79 0.68 6.98
CA LEU A 175 4.32 -0.67 7.12
C LEU A 175 4.97 -1.22 5.85
N LYS A 176 4.81 -0.59 4.68
CA LYS A 176 5.33 -1.07 3.38
C LYS A 176 6.83 -1.38 3.36
N TYR A 177 7.61 -0.69 4.19
CA TYR A 177 9.05 -0.91 4.28
C TYR A 177 9.46 -1.99 5.30
N GLU A 178 8.49 -2.68 5.92
CA GLU A 178 8.78 -3.76 6.88
C GLU A 178 8.99 -5.12 6.22
N SER A 179 8.69 -5.26 4.92
CA SER A 179 8.88 -6.51 4.18
C SER A 179 10.35 -6.88 4.03
N GLY A 180 10.70 -8.13 4.34
CA GLY A 180 12.04 -8.69 4.18
C GLY A 180 12.42 -9.68 5.26
N VAL A 181 13.73 -9.97 5.35
CA VAL A 181 14.29 -10.91 6.32
C VAL A 181 14.73 -10.19 7.58
N HIS A 182 14.15 -10.53 8.71
CA HIS A 182 14.49 -10.01 10.03
C HIS A 182 15.35 -11.02 10.78
N ARG A 183 16.50 -10.59 11.26
CA ARG A 183 17.49 -11.44 11.94
C ARG A 183 17.54 -11.13 13.43
N VAL A 184 17.45 -12.14 14.27
CA VAL A 184 17.64 -12.05 15.72
C VAL A 184 18.99 -12.63 16.14
N GLN A 185 19.61 -12.00 17.11
CA GLN A 185 20.83 -12.44 17.79
C GLN A 185 20.57 -12.41 19.29
N ARG A 186 20.40 -13.57 19.91
CA ARG A 186 20.27 -13.72 21.37
C ARG A 186 20.64 -15.15 21.79
N VAL A 187 20.77 -15.35 23.09
CA VAL A 187 20.79 -16.68 23.69
C VAL A 187 19.35 -17.18 23.73
N PRO A 188 18.98 -18.24 22.99
CA PRO A 188 17.63 -18.78 23.00
C PRO A 188 17.22 -19.26 24.38
N GLN A 189 15.94 -19.26 24.70
CA GLN A 189 15.40 -19.85 25.93
C GLN A 189 15.62 -21.39 25.97
N THR A 190 15.82 -22.01 24.80
CA THR A 190 16.09 -23.45 24.64
C THR A 190 17.57 -23.81 24.69
N GLU A 191 18.48 -22.83 24.81
CA GLU A 191 19.94 -23.03 24.83
C GLU A 191 20.45 -23.20 26.26
N THR A 192 21.08 -24.29 26.52
CA THR A 192 21.61 -24.66 27.88
C THR A 192 23.04 -24.20 28.11
N GLN A 193 23.82 -23.91 27.04
CA GLN A 193 25.25 -23.56 27.13
C GLN A 193 25.50 -22.05 27.00
N GLY A 194 24.47 -21.24 26.96
CA GLY A 194 24.60 -19.78 26.92
C GLY A 194 25.14 -19.22 25.58
N ARG A 195 25.13 -19.99 24.50
CA ARG A 195 25.64 -19.54 23.20
C ARG A 195 24.64 -18.61 22.50
N VAL A 196 25.14 -17.53 21.91
CA VAL A 196 24.34 -16.63 21.09
C VAL A 196 24.01 -17.34 19.77
N HIS A 197 22.72 -17.52 19.50
CA HIS A 197 22.23 -18.03 18.22
C HIS A 197 21.80 -16.89 17.32
N THR A 198 21.85 -17.16 16.01
CA THR A 198 21.37 -16.26 14.97
C THR A 198 20.23 -16.94 14.24
N SER A 199 19.02 -16.43 14.42
CA SER A 199 17.82 -16.95 13.76
C SER A 199 17.20 -15.88 12.84
N THR A 200 16.37 -16.31 11.91
CA THR A 200 15.69 -15.41 10.97
C THR A 200 14.21 -15.72 10.88
N ILE A 201 13.45 -14.68 10.62
CA ILE A 201 12.06 -14.73 10.20
C ILE A 201 11.90 -13.94 8.92
N THR A 202 10.84 -14.22 8.19
CA THR A 202 10.44 -13.43 7.03
C THR A 202 9.16 -12.68 7.36
N VAL A 203 9.15 -11.40 7.04
CA VAL A 203 7.98 -10.53 7.16
C VAL A 203 7.59 -10.09 5.76
N VAL A 204 6.32 -10.26 5.41
CA VAL A 204 5.74 -9.76 4.17
C VAL A 204 4.59 -8.84 4.51
N VAL A 205 4.59 -7.66 3.93
CA VAL A 205 3.55 -6.65 4.07
C VAL A 205 3.02 -6.36 2.68
N MET A 206 1.76 -6.69 2.45
CA MET A 206 1.09 -6.49 1.17
C MET A 206 -0.16 -5.64 1.36
N PRO A 207 -0.50 -4.77 0.40
CA PRO A 207 -1.77 -4.07 0.45
C PRO A 207 -2.92 -5.06 0.26
N GLU A 208 -4.07 -4.76 0.88
CA GLU A 208 -5.30 -5.51 0.63
C GLU A 208 -5.65 -5.46 -0.86
N ALA A 209 -5.90 -6.64 -1.44
CA ALA A 209 -6.26 -6.76 -2.85
C ALA A 209 -7.67 -6.20 -3.10
N ASP A 210 -7.83 -5.49 -4.20
CA ASP A 210 -9.15 -5.05 -4.63
C ASP A 210 -10.00 -6.25 -5.08
N GLU A 211 -11.32 -6.16 -4.89
CA GLU A 211 -12.24 -7.19 -5.38
C GLU A 211 -12.18 -7.30 -6.90
N VAL A 212 -12.12 -8.53 -7.38
CA VAL A 212 -12.13 -8.82 -8.83
C VAL A 212 -13.54 -8.60 -9.35
N ASP A 213 -13.74 -7.58 -10.18
CA ASP A 213 -14.98 -7.34 -10.90
C ASP A 213 -14.77 -7.62 -12.39
N VAL A 214 -15.50 -8.61 -12.92
CA VAL A 214 -15.44 -8.98 -14.34
C VAL A 214 -16.64 -8.40 -15.07
N GLN A 215 -16.41 -7.30 -15.78
CA GLN A 215 -17.38 -6.70 -16.69
C GLN A 215 -17.21 -7.29 -18.09
N ILE A 216 -18.30 -7.86 -18.63
CA ILE A 216 -18.32 -8.45 -19.96
C ILE A 216 -19.14 -7.55 -20.89
N ASP A 217 -18.46 -6.88 -21.81
CA ASP A 217 -19.10 -6.09 -22.84
C ASP A 217 -19.71 -6.98 -23.95
N ALA A 218 -20.91 -6.66 -24.39
CA ALA A 218 -21.58 -7.43 -25.47
C ALA A 218 -20.80 -7.39 -26.80
N LYS A 219 -20.03 -6.33 -27.06
CA LYS A 219 -19.18 -6.20 -28.28
C LYS A 219 -17.99 -7.16 -28.29
N ASP A 220 -17.56 -7.62 -27.11
CA ASP A 220 -16.42 -8.53 -26.94
C ASP A 220 -16.84 -9.99 -27.04
N LEU A 221 -18.12 -10.25 -27.34
CA LEU A 221 -18.67 -11.58 -27.46
C LEU A 221 -19.02 -11.91 -28.91
N ARG A 222 -18.53 -13.04 -29.39
CA ARG A 222 -19.04 -13.68 -30.58
C ARG A 222 -19.92 -14.85 -30.17
N ILE A 223 -21.18 -14.83 -30.62
CA ILE A 223 -22.19 -15.84 -30.28
C ILE A 223 -22.56 -16.58 -31.55
N ASP A 224 -22.23 -17.87 -31.60
CA ASP A 224 -22.53 -18.77 -32.69
C ASP A 224 -23.58 -19.78 -32.22
N THR A 225 -24.58 -20.07 -33.08
CA THR A 225 -25.57 -21.09 -32.81
C THR A 225 -25.36 -22.28 -33.74
N PHE A 226 -25.57 -23.48 -33.24
CA PHE A 226 -25.39 -24.71 -34.00
C PHE A 226 -26.36 -25.79 -33.55
N CYS A 227 -26.47 -26.87 -34.33
CA CYS A 227 -27.31 -28.02 -33.98
C CYS A 227 -26.65 -28.79 -32.82
N SER A 228 -27.45 -29.22 -31.84
CA SER A 228 -26.92 -30.00 -30.71
C SER A 228 -26.45 -31.38 -31.19
N SER A 229 -25.40 -31.93 -30.59
CA SER A 229 -24.88 -33.27 -30.86
C SER A 229 -25.48 -34.25 -29.85
N GLY A 230 -25.98 -35.41 -30.34
CA GLY A 230 -26.48 -36.47 -29.47
C GLY A 230 -27.45 -37.42 -30.18
N PRO A 231 -27.79 -38.56 -29.56
CA PRO A 231 -28.82 -39.47 -30.10
C PRO A 231 -30.16 -38.76 -29.99
N GLY A 232 -30.76 -38.39 -31.14
CA GLY A 232 -32.04 -37.69 -31.19
C GLY A 232 -32.67 -37.70 -32.57
N GLY A 233 -33.98 -37.48 -32.62
CA GLY A 233 -34.77 -37.40 -33.85
C GLY A 233 -34.63 -36.05 -34.56
N GLN A 234 -35.60 -35.70 -35.42
CA GLN A 234 -35.59 -34.50 -36.29
C GLN A 234 -35.30 -33.18 -35.52
N SER A 235 -35.72 -33.06 -34.25
CA SER A 235 -35.53 -31.84 -33.46
C SER A 235 -34.06 -31.53 -33.17
N VAL A 236 -33.18 -32.54 -33.00
CA VAL A 236 -31.75 -32.36 -32.72
C VAL A 236 -30.99 -31.92 -33.98
N ASN A 237 -31.40 -32.42 -35.14
CA ASN A 237 -30.71 -32.18 -36.41
C ASN A 237 -31.18 -30.92 -37.16
N THR A 238 -32.36 -30.37 -36.80
CA THR A 238 -32.95 -29.22 -37.51
C THR A 238 -33.00 -27.95 -36.68
N THR A 239 -32.89 -28.05 -35.34
CA THR A 239 -33.03 -26.87 -34.46
C THR A 239 -31.67 -26.42 -33.96
N TYR A 240 -31.30 -25.14 -34.22
CA TYR A 240 -30.10 -24.51 -33.74
C TYR A 240 -30.22 -24.14 -32.25
N SER A 241 -30.33 -25.13 -31.38
CA SER A 241 -30.54 -24.95 -29.95
C SER A 241 -29.24 -24.80 -29.18
N ALA A 242 -28.13 -25.35 -29.67
CA ALA A 242 -26.82 -25.22 -29.03
C ALA A 242 -26.20 -23.84 -29.29
N VAL A 243 -25.54 -23.32 -28.30
CA VAL A 243 -24.92 -21.99 -28.32
C VAL A 243 -23.44 -22.11 -27.97
N ARG A 244 -22.59 -21.45 -28.76
CA ARG A 244 -21.17 -21.25 -28.49
C ARG A 244 -20.94 -19.77 -28.30
N ILE A 245 -20.34 -19.38 -27.17
CA ILE A 245 -19.94 -18.01 -26.90
C ILE A 245 -18.40 -17.96 -26.84
N THR A 246 -17.82 -17.11 -27.66
CA THR A 246 -16.38 -16.83 -27.66
C THR A 246 -16.15 -15.43 -27.16
N HIS A 247 -15.37 -15.29 -26.08
CA HIS A 247 -14.90 -13.99 -25.58
C HIS A 247 -13.65 -13.62 -26.37
N LEU A 248 -13.77 -12.59 -27.23
CA LEU A 248 -12.72 -12.21 -28.19
C LEU A 248 -11.39 -11.81 -27.53
N PRO A 249 -11.37 -10.99 -26.44
CA PRO A 249 -10.09 -10.55 -25.84
C PRO A 249 -9.28 -11.69 -25.22
N THR A 250 -9.94 -12.68 -24.60
CA THR A 250 -9.26 -13.81 -23.93
C THR A 250 -9.27 -15.09 -24.75
N ASN A 251 -9.97 -15.09 -25.88
CA ASN A 251 -10.23 -16.28 -26.73
C ASN A 251 -10.84 -17.47 -25.97
N THR A 252 -11.54 -17.18 -24.87
CA THR A 252 -12.22 -18.20 -24.06
C THR A 252 -13.50 -18.64 -24.76
N VAL A 253 -13.66 -19.94 -25.02
CA VAL A 253 -14.81 -20.51 -25.68
C VAL A 253 -15.64 -21.32 -24.68
N VAL A 254 -16.93 -21.07 -24.66
CA VAL A 254 -17.92 -21.85 -23.90
C VAL A 254 -19.03 -22.31 -24.83
N SER A 255 -19.34 -23.59 -24.83
CA SER A 255 -20.48 -24.16 -25.55
C SER A 255 -21.47 -24.79 -24.57
N CYS A 256 -22.76 -24.59 -24.82
CA CYS A 256 -23.84 -25.18 -24.04
C CYS A 256 -24.92 -25.74 -24.99
N GLN A 257 -25.30 -27.00 -24.74
CA GLN A 257 -26.32 -27.72 -25.55
C GLN A 257 -27.29 -28.56 -24.71
N ASP A 258 -27.34 -28.30 -23.39
CA ASP A 258 -28.04 -29.13 -22.40
C ASP A 258 -29.56 -29.00 -22.51
N GLU A 259 -30.05 -27.85 -22.91
CA GLU A 259 -31.47 -27.52 -22.95
C GLU A 259 -32.00 -27.51 -24.39
N LYS A 260 -33.30 -27.75 -24.53
CA LYS A 260 -33.99 -27.63 -25.83
C LYS A 260 -34.17 -26.17 -26.28
N SER A 261 -34.03 -25.22 -25.38
CA SER A 261 -34.20 -23.79 -25.61
C SER A 261 -32.85 -23.09 -25.82
N GLN A 262 -32.66 -22.47 -26.99
CA GLN A 262 -31.49 -21.63 -27.30
C GLN A 262 -31.28 -20.53 -26.28
N ILE A 263 -32.36 -19.86 -25.80
CA ILE A 263 -32.30 -18.79 -24.82
C ILE A 263 -31.72 -19.29 -23.48
N LYS A 264 -32.16 -20.48 -23.03
CA LYS A 264 -31.63 -21.10 -21.81
C LYS A 264 -30.17 -21.51 -21.98
N ASN A 265 -29.79 -22.09 -23.10
CA ASN A 265 -28.40 -22.45 -23.40
C ASN A 265 -27.50 -21.21 -23.44
N ARG A 266 -27.99 -20.10 -24.04
CA ARG A 266 -27.24 -18.81 -24.04
C ARG A 266 -27.05 -18.28 -22.63
N SER A 267 -28.06 -18.30 -21.79
CA SER A 267 -27.97 -17.86 -20.39
C SER A 267 -26.99 -18.72 -19.61
N LYS A 268 -27.06 -20.04 -19.71
CA LYS A 268 -26.10 -20.97 -19.08
C LYS A 268 -24.67 -20.75 -19.59
N ALA A 269 -24.49 -20.63 -20.91
CA ALA A 269 -23.17 -20.38 -21.50
C ALA A 269 -22.56 -19.05 -21.00
N MET A 270 -23.37 -17.98 -20.88
CA MET A 270 -22.94 -16.71 -20.29
C MET A 270 -22.54 -16.86 -18.82
N GLN A 271 -23.29 -17.62 -18.03
CA GLN A 271 -22.95 -17.85 -16.62
C GLN A 271 -21.62 -18.61 -16.47
N VAL A 272 -21.42 -19.65 -17.28
CA VAL A 272 -20.17 -20.42 -17.30
C VAL A 272 -19.00 -19.56 -17.78
N LEU A 273 -19.22 -18.73 -18.83
CA LEU A 273 -18.20 -17.78 -19.31
C LEU A 273 -17.77 -16.80 -18.22
N ARG A 274 -18.74 -16.19 -17.53
CA ARG A 274 -18.46 -15.25 -16.42
C ARG A 274 -17.65 -15.94 -15.31
N SER A 275 -18.01 -17.15 -14.94
CA SER A 275 -17.29 -17.92 -13.93
C SER A 275 -15.84 -18.24 -14.35
N ARG A 276 -15.63 -18.59 -15.64
CA ARG A 276 -14.28 -18.85 -16.16
C ARG A 276 -13.41 -17.59 -16.21
N LEU A 277 -13.98 -16.49 -16.68
CA LEU A 277 -13.27 -15.21 -16.75
C LEU A 277 -12.92 -14.71 -15.33
N TYR A 278 -13.84 -14.85 -14.39
CA TYR A 278 -13.59 -14.54 -12.97
C TYR A 278 -12.43 -15.39 -12.41
N GLN A 279 -12.43 -16.70 -12.67
CA GLN A 279 -11.37 -17.60 -12.22
C GLN A 279 -10.01 -17.23 -12.84
N MET A 280 -9.99 -16.93 -14.15
CA MET A 280 -8.76 -16.51 -14.83
C MET A 280 -8.18 -15.21 -14.25
N GLU A 281 -9.02 -14.22 -13.95
CA GLU A 281 -8.55 -12.95 -13.36
C GLU A 281 -8.11 -13.14 -11.92
N LEU A 282 -8.79 -13.99 -11.15
CA LEU A 282 -8.37 -14.38 -9.80
C LEU A 282 -7.01 -15.10 -9.82
N ASP A 283 -6.80 -16.02 -10.76
CA ASP A 283 -5.53 -16.74 -10.89
C ASP A 283 -4.41 -15.78 -11.28
N ARG A 284 -4.67 -14.83 -12.19
CA ARG A 284 -3.72 -13.78 -12.58
C ARG A 284 -3.34 -12.87 -11.40
N GLN A 285 -4.32 -12.46 -10.62
CA GLN A 285 -4.09 -11.64 -9.42
C GLN A 285 -3.25 -12.41 -8.38
N ASN A 286 -3.59 -13.68 -8.13
CA ASN A 286 -2.84 -14.53 -7.21
C ASN A 286 -1.41 -14.77 -7.68
N GLU A 287 -1.18 -14.92 -8.98
CA GLU A 287 0.16 -15.07 -9.55
C GLU A 287 0.99 -13.79 -9.40
N ALA A 288 0.40 -12.61 -9.64
CA ALA A 288 1.02 -11.32 -9.43
C ALA A 288 1.41 -11.11 -7.95
N ILE A 289 0.48 -11.36 -7.02
CA ILE A 289 0.73 -11.31 -5.58
C ILE A 289 1.83 -12.29 -5.18
N GLY A 290 1.81 -13.51 -5.71
CA GLY A 290 2.84 -14.52 -5.46
C GLY A 290 4.22 -14.13 -6.00
N ALA A 291 4.29 -13.45 -7.13
CA ALA A 291 5.53 -12.93 -7.70
C ALA A 291 6.10 -11.79 -6.84
N GLU A 292 5.26 -10.84 -6.45
CA GLU A 292 5.64 -9.74 -5.55
C GLU A 292 6.15 -10.26 -4.21
N ARG A 293 5.43 -11.20 -3.59
CA ARG A 293 5.84 -11.87 -2.34
C ARG A 293 7.22 -12.52 -2.46
N ARG A 294 7.50 -13.24 -3.55
CA ARG A 294 8.81 -13.85 -3.79
C ARG A 294 9.92 -12.81 -3.95
N SER A 295 9.64 -11.67 -4.57
CA SER A 295 10.61 -10.59 -4.74
C SER A 295 10.98 -9.93 -3.41
N LEU A 296 10.02 -9.78 -2.49
CA LEU A 296 10.21 -9.15 -1.17
C LEU A 296 11.04 -10.02 -0.21
N VAL A 297 10.90 -11.34 -0.25
CA VAL A 297 11.50 -12.26 0.73
C VAL A 297 12.69 -13.03 0.17
N LYS A 298 12.80 -13.13 -1.16
CA LYS A 298 13.83 -13.93 -1.84
C LYS A 298 13.94 -15.35 -1.27
N THR A 299 15.11 -15.74 -0.73
CA THR A 299 15.36 -17.07 -0.14
C THR A 299 15.12 -17.14 1.36
N GLY A 300 15.01 -16.00 2.05
CA GLY A 300 14.90 -15.95 3.52
C GLY A 300 16.21 -16.27 4.25
N ASP A 301 17.36 -16.27 3.55
CA ASP A 301 18.66 -16.57 4.14
C ASP A 301 19.12 -15.45 5.09
N ARG A 302 19.98 -15.80 6.04
CA ARG A 302 20.60 -14.86 7.02
C ARG A 302 21.40 -13.74 6.35
N SER A 303 21.91 -13.96 5.16
CA SER A 303 22.65 -12.96 4.36
C SER A 303 21.76 -11.84 3.84
N GLU A 304 20.48 -12.12 3.56
CA GLU A 304 19.50 -11.21 2.96
C GLU A 304 18.78 -10.32 3.98
N LYS A 305 19.28 -10.30 5.20
CA LYS A 305 18.69 -9.51 6.29
C LYS A 305 18.52 -8.04 5.96
N ILE A 306 17.33 -7.51 6.16
CA ILE A 306 17.07 -6.08 6.14
C ILE A 306 17.32 -5.44 7.52
N ARG A 307 17.01 -6.18 8.61
CA ARG A 307 17.10 -5.68 9.97
C ARG A 307 17.66 -6.72 10.92
N THR A 308 18.47 -6.27 11.90
CA THR A 308 19.03 -7.12 12.96
C THR A 308 18.58 -6.63 14.32
N TYR A 309 18.06 -7.55 15.11
CA TYR A 309 17.65 -7.40 16.51
C TYR A 309 18.70 -8.07 17.39
N ASN A 310 19.55 -7.28 18.05
CA ASN A 310 20.64 -7.75 18.89
C ASN A 310 20.28 -7.52 20.37
N PHE A 311 19.80 -8.58 21.02
CA PHE A 311 19.36 -8.53 22.41
C PHE A 311 20.51 -8.29 23.42
N PRO A 312 21.68 -8.96 23.31
CA PRO A 312 22.80 -8.69 24.22
C PRO A 312 23.27 -7.26 24.24
N GLN A 313 23.09 -6.50 23.14
CA GLN A 313 23.50 -5.11 23.04
C GLN A 313 22.32 -4.13 23.14
N ASN A 314 21.11 -4.61 23.38
CA ASN A 314 19.86 -3.83 23.34
C ASN A 314 19.77 -2.94 22.10
N ARG A 315 20.12 -3.49 20.91
CA ARG A 315 20.35 -2.74 19.67
C ARG A 315 19.51 -3.30 18.52
N ILE A 316 18.85 -2.39 17.80
CA ILE A 316 18.22 -2.67 16.50
C ILE A 316 19.00 -1.94 15.41
N THR A 317 19.29 -2.65 14.30
CA THR A 317 20.02 -2.08 13.16
C THR A 317 19.27 -2.37 11.89
N ASP A 318 18.84 -1.33 11.16
CA ASP A 318 18.32 -1.46 9.80
C ASP A 318 19.47 -1.26 8.80
N HIS A 319 19.76 -2.33 8.05
CA HIS A 319 20.93 -2.37 7.16
C HIS A 319 20.73 -1.62 5.86
N ARG A 320 19.48 -1.33 5.47
CA ARG A 320 19.16 -0.59 4.24
C ARG A 320 19.60 0.86 4.32
N ILE A 321 19.45 1.46 5.47
CA ILE A 321 19.74 2.88 5.72
C ILE A 321 20.87 3.11 6.73
N GLY A 322 21.49 2.03 7.24
CA GLY A 322 22.55 2.12 8.26
C GLY A 322 22.08 2.63 9.61
N LEU A 323 20.76 2.67 9.87
CA LEU A 323 20.20 3.13 11.13
C LEU A 323 20.53 2.17 12.27
N THR A 324 21.01 2.70 13.37
CA THR A 324 21.24 1.94 14.60
C THR A 324 20.62 2.66 15.80
N LEU A 325 19.74 1.96 16.53
CA LEU A 325 19.08 2.46 17.74
C LEU A 325 19.38 1.51 18.90
N HIS A 326 19.71 2.07 20.07
CA HIS A 326 20.00 1.33 21.31
C HIS A 326 18.78 1.29 22.25
N GLN A 327 17.63 0.85 21.69
CA GLN A 327 16.31 0.81 22.36
C GLN A 327 15.50 -0.38 21.84
N LEU A 328 16.14 -1.56 21.72
CA LEU A 328 15.48 -2.74 21.18
C LEU A 328 14.28 -3.17 22.03
N ASP A 329 14.42 -3.15 23.36
CA ASP A 329 13.36 -3.44 24.33
C ASP A 329 12.11 -2.59 24.09
N LEU A 330 12.27 -1.28 23.94
CA LEU A 330 11.15 -0.37 23.64
C LEU A 330 10.54 -0.66 22.25
N THR A 331 11.39 -0.99 21.27
CA THR A 331 10.90 -1.35 19.95
C THR A 331 10.05 -2.62 19.98
N MET A 332 10.48 -3.65 20.72
CA MET A 332 9.73 -4.90 20.90
C MET A 332 8.41 -4.68 21.68
N GLU A 333 8.30 -3.61 22.46
CA GLU A 333 7.07 -3.18 23.13
C GLU A 333 6.11 -2.36 22.24
N GLY A 334 6.45 -2.19 20.94
CA GLY A 334 5.60 -1.52 19.95
C GLY A 334 6.08 -0.11 19.53
N ARG A 335 7.12 0.47 20.17
CA ARG A 335 7.66 1.79 19.79
C ARG A 335 8.50 1.72 18.51
N LEU A 336 7.85 1.38 17.40
CA LEU A 336 8.49 1.21 16.09
C LEU A 336 8.61 2.53 15.32
N GLN A 337 7.91 3.58 15.73
CA GLN A 337 7.82 4.85 15.00
C GLN A 337 9.18 5.43 14.58
N PRO A 338 10.24 5.48 15.42
CA PRO A 338 11.53 6.07 15.01
C PRO A 338 12.17 5.33 13.82
N VAL A 339 11.97 4.01 13.73
CA VAL A 339 12.48 3.20 12.61
C VAL A 339 11.69 3.50 11.34
N ILE A 340 10.35 3.56 11.45
CA ILE A 340 9.45 3.84 10.33
C ILE A 340 9.70 5.24 9.78
N ASP A 341 9.84 6.24 10.62
CA ASP A 341 10.09 7.63 10.21
C ASP A 341 11.42 7.76 9.47
N ALA A 342 12.48 7.11 9.99
CA ALA A 342 13.78 7.12 9.34
C ALA A 342 13.75 6.45 7.96
N LEU A 343 13.05 5.30 7.83
CA LEU A 343 12.88 4.62 6.55
C LEU A 343 12.06 5.46 5.56
N THR A 344 10.96 6.03 6.04
CA THR A 344 10.09 6.88 5.21
C THR A 344 10.87 8.09 4.69
N SER A 345 11.61 8.78 5.56
CA SER A 345 12.43 9.94 5.19
C SER A 345 13.52 9.56 4.18
N TYR A 346 14.18 8.41 4.38
CA TYR A 346 15.22 7.93 3.48
C TYR A 346 14.66 7.68 2.06
N TYR A 347 13.58 6.89 1.94
CA TYR A 347 13.00 6.57 0.65
C TYR A 347 12.31 7.77 -0.02
N GLN A 348 11.78 8.72 0.74
CA GLN A 348 11.32 10.01 0.21
C GLN A 348 12.47 10.82 -0.37
N ALA A 349 13.61 10.90 0.33
CA ALA A 349 14.81 11.60 -0.15
C ALA A 349 15.40 10.92 -1.41
N GLU A 350 15.37 9.59 -1.49
CA GLU A 350 15.79 8.83 -2.67
C GLU A 350 14.91 9.14 -3.88
N ARG A 351 13.57 9.12 -3.71
CA ARG A 351 12.62 9.51 -4.76
C ARG A 351 12.75 10.96 -5.22
N LEU A 352 13.19 11.87 -4.34
CA LEU A 352 13.46 13.25 -4.71
C LEU A 352 14.71 13.39 -5.59
N ARG A 353 15.70 12.49 -5.43
CA ARG A 353 16.94 12.48 -6.22
C ARG A 353 16.73 11.90 -7.62
N ASP A 354 15.93 10.85 -7.74
CA ASP A 354 15.63 10.15 -8.99
C ASP A 354 14.11 10.14 -9.31
N PRO A 355 13.55 11.24 -9.80
CA PRO A 355 12.12 11.32 -10.13
C PRO A 355 11.70 10.50 -11.36
N GLY A 356 12.62 9.81 -12.03
CA GLY A 356 12.41 9.12 -13.31
C GLY A 356 12.15 7.61 -13.23
N GLU A 357 12.38 6.92 -12.11
CA GLU A 357 12.17 5.47 -11.98
C GLU A 357 10.82 5.08 -11.33
N ALA A 358 9.95 6.04 -11.04
CA ALA A 358 8.66 5.80 -10.37
C ALA A 358 7.47 6.04 -11.32
N ALA A 359 7.47 5.37 -12.49
CA ALA A 359 6.33 5.33 -13.41
C ALA A 359 5.89 3.88 -13.65
#